data_89c4dc1531f75394ec6184f24fb5a052
#
_entry.id   89c4dc1531f75394ec6184f24fb5a052
#
_cell.length_a   1.000
_cell.length_b   1.000
_cell.length_c   1.000
_cell.angle_alpha   90.00
_cell.angle_beta   90.00
_cell.angle_gamma   90.00
#
_symmetry.space_group_name_H-M   'P 1'
#
loop_
_entity.id
_entity.type
_entity.pdbx_description
1 polymer ?
#
loop_
_entity_poly.entity_id
_entity_poly.type
_entity_poly.pdbx_seq_one_letter_code
_entity_poly.pdbx_strand_id
1 'polypeptide(L)'
;MKIGIVGLPNVGKSTMFNSITKAGAECANYPFCTIEPNVGVVAVPDERIDKLAEMYNPQKVTKAVVEFVDIAGLVKGASKGEGLGNKFLSHIREVDAICQVVRCFEDSNVIHVDGNVNPLRDIETINLELIFADMETLTKRLDKAKKGLKADKKYQAEIDFIEKIKSNLEKGIPARALEYNEDEQEMLKDMFLLTAKPIIYIANISEEQIQNADNEEMVKQVKEYASKENAEVIPLCVKIEEELSGLEEQDKKEMLEALGLEESGLDKLIKKSYDLLGLMSFLTAGEPEVRAWTIKKGTKAPKAAGKIHSDIERGFIKAEIVSYDDLIREGSMVAAKEKGLVRQEGKEYIMQDGDVVLFKFNV
;
A
#
# COMPACT_ATOMS: atom_id res chain seq x y z
N MET A 1 -7.24 -1.58 4.50
CA MET A 1 -6.38 -2.31 3.54
C MET A 1 -5.01 -2.43 4.18
N LYS A 2 -4.44 -3.61 4.08
CA LYS A 2 -3.26 -3.99 4.87
C LYS A 2 -2.04 -4.21 3.97
N ILE A 3 -0.89 -3.71 4.40
CA ILE A 3 0.41 -3.93 3.74
C ILE A 3 1.29 -4.75 4.67
N GLY A 4 1.78 -5.88 4.21
CA GLY A 4 2.66 -6.72 4.99
C GLY A 4 4.12 -6.28 4.88
N ILE A 5 4.75 -5.96 6.00
CA ILE A 5 6.20 -5.70 6.05
C ILE A 5 6.91 -7.03 6.17
N VAL A 6 7.75 -7.33 5.20
CA VAL A 6 8.56 -8.55 5.15
C VAL A 6 10.05 -8.22 5.01
N GLY A 7 10.91 -9.15 5.36
CA GLY A 7 12.35 -9.01 5.21
C GLY A 7 13.08 -10.14 5.94
N LEU A 8 14.31 -10.39 5.54
CA LEU A 8 15.18 -11.31 6.25
C LEU A 8 15.55 -10.78 7.65
N PRO A 9 16.05 -11.60 8.56
CA PRO A 9 16.53 -11.11 9.85
C PRO A 9 17.62 -10.04 9.69
N ASN A 10 17.61 -9.03 10.58
CA ASN A 10 18.62 -7.96 10.67
C ASN A 10 18.72 -7.02 9.45
N VAL A 11 17.66 -6.90 8.67
CA VAL A 11 17.58 -5.93 7.55
C VAL A 11 16.97 -4.58 7.93
N GLY A 12 16.51 -4.41 9.20
CA GLY A 12 15.86 -3.18 9.67
C GLY A 12 14.32 -3.27 9.74
N LYS A 13 13.73 -4.45 9.52
CA LYS A 13 12.27 -4.64 9.51
C LYS A 13 11.58 -4.18 10.81
N SER A 14 12.08 -4.58 11.97
CA SER A 14 11.48 -4.21 13.27
C SER A 14 11.64 -2.72 13.56
N THR A 15 12.78 -2.12 13.21
CA THR A 15 13.01 -0.68 13.32
C THR A 15 12.03 0.09 12.46
N MET A 16 11.81 -0.36 11.21
CA MET A 16 10.83 0.22 10.31
C MET A 16 9.40 0.14 10.87
N PHE A 17 9.01 -1.01 11.40
CA PHE A 17 7.69 -1.18 12.01
C PHE A 17 7.52 -0.30 13.25
N ASN A 18 8.56 -0.14 14.07
CA ASN A 18 8.55 0.77 15.22
C ASN A 18 8.34 2.22 14.80
N SER A 19 9.02 2.69 13.74
CA SER A 19 8.84 4.03 13.19
C SER A 19 7.39 4.27 12.77
N ILE A 20 6.79 3.30 12.06
CA ILE A 20 5.38 3.32 11.65
C ILE A 20 4.46 3.39 12.88
N THR A 21 4.71 2.57 13.89
CA THR A 21 3.87 2.51 15.08
C THR A 21 3.94 3.79 15.90
N LYS A 22 5.12 4.41 16.02
CA LYS A 22 5.30 5.71 16.69
C LYS A 22 4.56 6.81 15.92
N ALA A 23 4.76 6.92 14.62
CA ALA A 23 4.07 7.89 13.75
C ALA A 23 2.54 7.70 13.75
N GLY A 24 2.06 6.49 14.01
CA GLY A 24 0.63 6.14 14.07
C GLY A 24 -0.03 6.34 15.43
N ALA A 25 0.71 6.75 16.46
CA ALA A 25 0.16 6.88 17.82
C ALA A 25 -1.05 7.83 17.88
N GLU A 26 -1.08 8.89 17.09
CA GLU A 26 -2.21 9.82 16.99
C GLU A 26 -3.45 9.20 16.34
N CYS A 27 -3.26 8.19 15.49
CA CYS A 27 -4.36 7.51 14.79
C CYS A 27 -5.11 6.50 15.67
N ALA A 28 -4.63 6.18 16.85
CA ALA A 28 -5.26 5.22 17.77
C ALA A 28 -6.69 5.62 18.17
N ASN A 29 -7.02 6.90 18.09
CA ASN A 29 -8.34 7.45 18.41
C ASN A 29 -9.27 7.57 17.19
N TYR A 30 -8.84 7.14 16.00
CA TYR A 30 -9.69 7.21 14.81
C TYR A 30 -10.78 6.13 14.85
N PRO A 31 -12.01 6.45 14.39
CA PRO A 31 -13.09 5.46 14.31
C PRO A 31 -12.67 4.28 13.43
N PHE A 32 -12.91 3.06 13.93
CA PHE A 32 -12.59 1.78 13.27
C PHE A 32 -11.11 1.38 13.25
N CYS A 33 -10.20 2.10 13.95
CA CYS A 33 -8.86 1.60 14.21
C CYS A 33 -8.92 0.58 15.35
N THR A 34 -8.69 -0.69 15.03
CA THR A 34 -8.52 -1.74 16.04
C THR A 34 -7.03 -1.83 16.37
N ILE A 35 -6.70 -1.75 17.65
CA ILE A 35 -5.32 -1.97 18.11
C ILE A 35 -5.11 -3.48 18.15
N GLU A 36 -4.50 -4.02 17.09
CA GLU A 36 -4.08 -5.42 17.04
C GLU A 36 -2.56 -5.50 17.26
N PRO A 37 -2.06 -6.52 17.95
CA PRO A 37 -0.62 -6.77 18.01
C PRO A 37 -0.06 -6.91 16.58
N ASN A 38 1.07 -6.28 16.31
CA ASN A 38 1.74 -6.29 15.02
C ASN A 38 1.00 -5.56 13.87
N VAL A 39 0.04 -4.68 14.17
CA VAL A 39 -0.59 -3.77 13.19
C VAL A 39 -0.28 -2.33 13.57
N GLY A 40 0.39 -1.62 12.68
CA GLY A 40 0.62 -0.18 12.76
C GLY A 40 -0.35 0.55 11.82
N VAL A 41 -1.07 1.54 12.34
CA VAL A 41 -1.99 2.38 11.56
C VAL A 41 -1.40 3.77 11.47
N VAL A 42 -1.21 4.29 10.26
CA VAL A 42 -0.63 5.63 10.05
C VAL A 42 -1.53 6.48 9.16
N ALA A 43 -1.53 7.78 9.43
CA ALA A 43 -2.22 8.75 8.59
C ALA A 43 -1.50 8.91 7.24
N VAL A 44 -2.28 9.01 6.19
CA VAL A 44 -1.75 9.41 4.87
C VAL A 44 -1.48 10.91 4.90
N PRO A 45 -0.22 11.35 4.65
CA PRO A 45 0.09 12.76 4.54
C PRO A 45 -0.70 13.40 3.39
N ASP A 46 -1.55 14.38 3.71
CA ASP A 46 -2.40 15.05 2.73
C ASP A 46 -2.59 16.52 3.13
N GLU A 47 -1.84 17.41 2.51
CA GLU A 47 -1.89 18.86 2.74
C GLU A 47 -3.28 19.47 2.45
N ARG A 48 -4.09 18.78 1.62
CA ARG A 48 -5.45 19.25 1.29
C ARG A 48 -6.34 19.27 2.54
N ILE A 49 -6.17 18.27 3.41
CA ILE A 49 -6.91 18.19 4.67
C ILE A 49 -6.51 19.32 5.61
N ASP A 50 -5.22 19.63 5.70
CA ASP A 50 -4.70 20.66 6.59
C ASP A 50 -5.20 22.06 6.13
N LYS A 51 -5.17 22.37 4.83
CA LYS A 51 -5.72 23.62 4.27
C LYS A 51 -7.24 23.73 4.40
N LEU A 52 -7.98 22.62 4.23
CA LEU A 52 -9.43 22.63 4.48
C LEU A 52 -9.74 22.83 5.97
N ALA A 53 -8.92 22.28 6.86
CA ALA A 53 -9.07 22.52 8.30
C ALA A 53 -8.84 24.00 8.66
N GLU A 54 -7.85 24.67 8.07
CA GLU A 54 -7.66 26.11 8.23
C GLU A 54 -8.87 26.92 7.73
N MET A 55 -9.45 26.50 6.58
CA MET A 55 -10.60 27.20 5.97
C MET A 55 -11.88 27.06 6.78
N TYR A 56 -12.17 25.86 7.29
CA TYR A 56 -13.45 25.54 7.95
C TYR A 56 -13.39 25.62 9.48
N ASN A 57 -12.18 25.67 10.08
CA ASN A 57 -11.94 25.63 11.53
C ASN A 57 -12.79 24.53 12.24
N PRO A 58 -12.67 23.26 11.83
CA PRO A 58 -13.57 22.19 12.25
C PRO A 58 -13.29 21.76 13.69
N GLN A 59 -14.29 21.15 14.33
CA GLN A 59 -14.12 20.54 15.64
C GLN A 59 -13.23 19.27 15.59
N LYS A 60 -13.18 18.62 14.41
CA LYS A 60 -12.42 17.39 14.20
C LYS A 60 -11.81 17.33 12.81
N VAL A 61 -10.57 16.83 12.74
CA VAL A 61 -9.87 16.52 11.49
C VAL A 61 -9.58 15.03 11.45
N THR A 62 -9.95 14.35 10.35
CA THR A 62 -9.73 12.92 10.18
C THR A 62 -9.05 12.65 8.84
N LYS A 63 -7.77 12.28 8.86
CA LYS A 63 -6.99 11.89 7.68
C LYS A 63 -7.33 10.46 7.24
N ALA A 64 -7.06 10.12 5.98
CA ALA A 64 -7.05 8.75 5.52
C ALA A 64 -5.93 7.96 6.21
N VAL A 65 -6.07 6.65 6.32
CA VAL A 65 -5.08 5.80 7.00
C VAL A 65 -4.71 4.58 6.16
N VAL A 66 -3.48 4.10 6.36
CA VAL A 66 -2.97 2.82 5.85
C VAL A 66 -2.55 1.95 7.03
N GLU A 67 -2.83 0.67 6.93
CA GLU A 67 -2.46 -0.33 7.93
C GLU A 67 -1.23 -1.10 7.45
N PHE A 68 -0.20 -1.14 8.28
CA PHE A 68 0.99 -1.96 8.09
C PHE A 68 0.99 -3.11 9.09
N VAL A 69 1.29 -4.32 8.60
CA VAL A 69 1.33 -5.52 9.42
C VAL A 69 2.77 -6.02 9.49
N ASP A 70 3.33 -6.15 10.70
CA ASP A 70 4.62 -6.79 10.87
C ASP A 70 4.48 -8.30 10.67
N ILE A 71 4.98 -8.79 9.56
CA ILE A 71 5.02 -10.21 9.26
C ILE A 71 6.34 -10.77 9.77
N ALA A 72 6.26 -11.72 10.71
CA ALA A 72 7.44 -12.35 11.32
C ALA A 72 8.42 -12.81 10.24
N GLY A 73 9.71 -12.57 10.46
CA GLY A 73 10.76 -12.81 9.47
C GLY A 73 10.76 -14.22 8.89
N LEU A 74 11.06 -14.31 7.61
CA LEU A 74 11.20 -15.56 6.89
C LEU A 74 12.41 -16.34 7.42
N VAL A 75 12.19 -17.60 7.77
CA VAL A 75 13.27 -18.58 7.93
C VAL A 75 13.34 -19.39 6.63
N LYS A 76 14.53 -19.55 6.07
CA LYS A 76 14.78 -20.32 4.84
C LYS A 76 14.15 -21.71 4.96
N GLY A 77 13.34 -22.13 3.97
CA GLY A 77 12.59 -23.39 4.01
C GLY A 77 11.15 -23.29 4.52
N ALA A 78 10.60 -22.06 4.58
CA ALA A 78 9.23 -21.80 5.03
C ALA A 78 8.16 -22.59 4.27
N SER A 79 8.37 -22.82 2.98
CA SER A 79 7.45 -23.58 2.10
C SER A 79 7.46 -25.08 2.34
N LYS A 80 8.49 -25.62 3.03
CA LYS A 80 8.61 -27.07 3.30
C LYS A 80 7.85 -27.56 4.53
N GLY A 81 7.01 -26.71 5.13
CA GLY A 81 6.00 -27.14 6.12
C GLY A 81 6.45 -27.17 7.58
N GLU A 82 7.59 -26.62 7.93
CA GLU A 82 8.00 -26.51 9.32
C GLU A 82 7.47 -25.21 9.98
N GLY A 83 6.45 -25.35 10.79
CA GLY A 83 5.86 -24.41 11.78
C GLY A 83 5.83 -22.91 11.47
N LEU A 84 6.96 -22.21 11.53
CA LEU A 84 7.05 -20.76 11.35
C LEU A 84 6.84 -20.31 9.90
N GLY A 85 7.22 -21.13 8.93
CA GLY A 85 7.04 -20.81 7.51
C GLY A 85 5.58 -20.76 7.07
N ASN A 86 4.75 -21.68 7.55
CA ASN A 86 3.32 -21.68 7.27
C ASN A 86 2.62 -20.45 7.85
N LYS A 87 3.06 -19.97 9.04
CA LYS A 87 2.54 -18.72 9.62
C LYS A 87 2.92 -17.49 8.77
N PHE A 88 4.16 -17.41 8.29
CA PHE A 88 4.62 -16.36 7.39
C PHE A 88 3.75 -16.30 6.13
N LEU A 89 3.57 -17.42 5.43
CA LEU A 89 2.76 -17.49 4.22
C LEU A 89 1.27 -17.18 4.49
N SER A 90 0.74 -17.60 5.66
CA SER A 90 -0.61 -17.28 6.09
C SER A 90 -0.81 -15.77 6.25
N HIS A 91 0.11 -15.09 6.93
CA HIS A 91 0.02 -13.64 7.11
C HIS A 91 0.15 -12.88 5.78
N ILE A 92 1.01 -13.34 4.85
CA ILE A 92 1.07 -12.74 3.50
C ILE A 92 -0.26 -12.93 2.76
N ARG A 93 -1.00 -14.01 2.95
CA ARG A 93 -2.32 -14.18 2.33
C ARG A 93 -3.33 -13.12 2.76
N GLU A 94 -3.24 -12.65 4.01
CA GLU A 94 -4.18 -11.71 4.62
C GLU A 94 -3.95 -10.24 4.25
N VAL A 95 -2.80 -9.90 3.69
CA VAL A 95 -2.47 -8.52 3.29
C VAL A 95 -2.77 -8.26 1.81
N ASP A 96 -2.99 -7.00 1.46
CA ASP A 96 -3.32 -6.58 0.08
C ASP A 96 -2.06 -6.33 -0.77
N ALA A 97 -0.95 -5.92 -0.15
CA ALA A 97 0.33 -5.66 -0.79
C ALA A 97 1.50 -6.01 0.14
N ILE A 98 2.69 -6.06 -0.40
CA ILE A 98 3.94 -6.40 0.31
C ILE A 98 4.87 -5.19 0.32
N CYS A 99 5.45 -4.90 1.49
CA CYS A 99 6.55 -3.97 1.67
C CYS A 99 7.79 -4.78 2.08
N GLN A 100 8.72 -4.99 1.16
CA GLN A 100 9.91 -5.78 1.44
C GLN A 100 11.09 -4.89 1.82
N VAL A 101 11.58 -5.04 3.06
CA VAL A 101 12.78 -4.35 3.54
C VAL A 101 14.02 -5.14 3.13
N VAL A 102 14.93 -4.45 2.45
CA VAL A 102 16.18 -5.00 1.91
C VAL A 102 17.35 -4.19 2.42
N ARG A 103 18.35 -4.84 2.98
CA ARG A 103 19.53 -4.16 3.49
C ARG A 103 20.48 -3.79 2.34
N CYS A 104 20.78 -2.47 2.22
CA CYS A 104 21.64 -1.90 1.18
C CYS A 104 22.84 -1.14 1.77
N PHE A 105 23.34 -1.54 2.93
CA PHE A 105 24.53 -0.98 3.57
C PHE A 105 25.34 -2.06 4.27
N GLU A 106 26.61 -1.84 4.45
CA GLU A 106 27.50 -2.69 5.23
C GLU A 106 27.69 -2.11 6.64
N ASP A 107 27.59 -2.94 7.67
CA ASP A 107 27.88 -2.59 9.06
C ASP A 107 28.43 -3.84 9.76
N SER A 108 29.66 -3.74 10.25
CA SER A 108 30.35 -4.86 10.95
C SER A 108 29.67 -5.24 12.28
N ASN A 109 28.90 -4.34 12.88
CA ASN A 109 28.20 -4.60 14.14
C ASN A 109 26.86 -5.33 13.93
N VAL A 110 26.34 -5.39 12.69
CA VAL A 110 25.07 -6.04 12.36
C VAL A 110 25.33 -7.25 11.50
N ILE A 111 25.23 -8.44 12.09
CA ILE A 111 25.48 -9.69 11.39
C ILE A 111 24.38 -9.95 10.36
N HIS A 112 24.75 -10.24 9.10
CA HIS A 112 23.83 -10.72 8.09
C HIS A 112 23.67 -12.25 8.19
N VAL A 113 22.44 -12.75 7.97
CA VAL A 113 22.10 -14.19 8.08
C VAL A 113 22.98 -15.06 7.19
N ASP A 114 23.30 -14.60 5.98
CA ASP A 114 24.13 -15.33 5.01
C ASP A 114 25.62 -14.87 5.03
N GLY A 115 26.03 -14.12 6.04
CA GLY A 115 27.42 -13.70 6.28
C GLY A 115 27.85 -12.41 5.54
N ASN A 116 27.35 -12.14 4.33
CA ASN A 116 27.59 -10.92 3.57
C ASN A 116 26.27 -10.30 3.09
N VAL A 117 26.25 -8.98 2.93
CA VAL A 117 25.11 -8.24 2.39
C VAL A 117 25.03 -8.48 0.88
N ASN A 118 23.87 -8.91 0.41
CA ASN A 118 23.57 -9.04 -1.01
C ASN A 118 22.07 -8.82 -1.24
N PRO A 119 21.66 -7.62 -1.63
CA PRO A 119 20.24 -7.25 -1.78
C PRO A 119 19.47 -8.15 -2.73
N LEU A 120 20.07 -8.55 -3.86
CA LEU A 120 19.38 -9.35 -4.87
C LEU A 120 19.11 -10.77 -4.34
N ARG A 121 20.10 -11.40 -3.72
CA ARG A 121 19.92 -12.72 -3.08
C ARG A 121 18.82 -12.67 -2.02
N ASP A 122 18.76 -11.60 -1.23
CA ASP A 122 17.79 -11.44 -0.17
C ASP A 122 16.36 -11.30 -0.73
N ILE A 123 16.20 -10.55 -1.83
CA ILE A 123 14.94 -10.45 -2.57
C ILE A 123 14.54 -11.83 -3.14
N GLU A 124 15.46 -12.48 -3.84
CA GLU A 124 15.22 -13.78 -4.46
C GLU A 124 14.83 -14.84 -3.42
N THR A 125 15.45 -14.82 -2.24
CA THR A 125 15.12 -15.76 -1.16
C THR A 125 13.65 -15.68 -0.76
N ILE A 126 13.11 -14.47 -0.59
CA ILE A 126 11.69 -14.27 -0.25
C ILE A 126 10.80 -14.65 -1.44
N ASN A 127 11.15 -14.20 -2.64
CA ASN A 127 10.36 -14.50 -3.84
C ASN A 127 10.27 -16.01 -4.11
N LEU A 128 11.34 -16.77 -3.91
CA LEU A 128 11.33 -18.23 -4.07
C LEU A 128 10.36 -18.93 -3.11
N GLU A 129 10.28 -18.49 -1.85
CA GLU A 129 9.32 -19.05 -0.90
C GLU A 129 7.86 -18.78 -1.32
N LEU A 130 7.57 -17.56 -1.84
CA LEU A 130 6.25 -17.25 -2.38
C LEU A 130 5.94 -18.08 -3.63
N ILE A 131 6.90 -18.24 -4.51
CA ILE A 131 6.79 -19.06 -5.73
C ILE A 131 6.48 -20.51 -5.36
N PHE A 132 7.19 -21.12 -4.42
CA PHE A 132 6.93 -22.50 -4.01
C PHE A 132 5.50 -22.66 -3.45
N ALA A 133 5.03 -21.72 -2.64
CA ALA A 133 3.67 -21.76 -2.12
C ALA A 133 2.62 -21.65 -3.24
N ASP A 134 2.85 -20.79 -4.23
CA ASP A 134 1.95 -20.64 -5.38
C ASP A 134 1.99 -21.85 -6.31
N MET A 135 3.16 -22.44 -6.53
CA MET A 135 3.30 -23.67 -7.32
C MET A 135 2.49 -24.83 -6.72
N GLU A 136 2.46 -24.96 -5.40
CA GLU A 136 1.61 -25.96 -4.73
C GLU A 136 0.11 -25.66 -4.95
N THR A 137 -0.28 -24.39 -4.79
CA THR A 137 -1.67 -23.93 -5.00
C THR A 137 -2.13 -24.18 -6.43
N LEU A 138 -1.29 -23.78 -7.41
CA LEU A 138 -1.60 -23.94 -8.84
C LEU A 138 -1.62 -25.41 -9.27
N THR A 139 -0.76 -26.27 -8.71
CA THR A 139 -0.77 -27.71 -9.00
C THR A 139 -2.09 -28.35 -8.57
N LYS A 140 -2.57 -28.06 -7.35
CA LYS A 140 -3.85 -28.56 -6.87
C LYS A 140 -5.03 -28.06 -7.73
N ARG A 141 -4.98 -26.79 -8.15
CA ARG A 141 -6.01 -26.18 -8.99
C ARG A 141 -6.02 -26.76 -10.40
N LEU A 142 -4.82 -26.98 -10.98
CA LEU A 142 -4.65 -27.62 -12.29
C LEU A 142 -5.23 -29.03 -12.33
N ASP A 143 -4.95 -29.85 -11.31
CA ASP A 143 -5.51 -31.19 -11.19
C ASP A 143 -7.04 -31.19 -11.13
N LYS A 144 -7.63 -30.22 -10.41
CA LYS A 144 -9.07 -30.04 -10.35
C LYS A 144 -9.64 -29.63 -11.71
N ALA A 145 -9.02 -28.65 -12.39
CA ALA A 145 -9.44 -28.18 -13.69
C ALA A 145 -9.36 -29.29 -14.77
N LYS A 146 -8.29 -30.09 -14.78
CA LYS A 146 -8.12 -31.24 -15.69
C LYS A 146 -9.20 -32.33 -15.45
N LYS A 147 -9.65 -32.53 -14.21
CA LYS A 147 -10.80 -33.39 -13.94
C LYS A 147 -12.09 -32.79 -14.46
N GLY A 148 -12.30 -31.49 -14.29
CA GLY A 148 -13.45 -30.75 -14.79
C GLY A 148 -13.57 -30.71 -16.30
N LEU A 149 -12.45 -30.67 -17.02
CA LEU A 149 -12.38 -30.65 -18.48
C LEU A 149 -13.09 -31.87 -19.13
N LYS A 150 -13.11 -33.01 -18.43
CA LYS A 150 -13.83 -34.21 -18.92
C LYS A 150 -15.36 -34.00 -19.02
N ALA A 151 -15.90 -33.07 -18.23
CA ALA A 151 -17.32 -32.76 -18.21
C ALA A 151 -17.66 -31.47 -18.96
N ASP A 152 -16.77 -30.46 -18.99
CA ASP A 152 -17.04 -29.16 -19.55
C ASP A 152 -15.75 -28.55 -20.15
N LYS A 153 -15.79 -28.22 -21.45
CA LYS A 153 -14.67 -27.63 -22.19
C LYS A 153 -14.25 -26.23 -21.70
N LYS A 154 -15.11 -25.54 -20.93
CA LYS A 154 -14.77 -24.20 -20.39
C LYS A 154 -13.50 -24.21 -19.50
N TYR A 155 -13.17 -25.38 -18.89
CA TYR A 155 -11.96 -25.52 -18.09
C TYR A 155 -10.66 -25.43 -18.90
N GLN A 156 -10.70 -25.49 -20.25
CA GLN A 156 -9.48 -25.43 -21.05
C GLN A 156 -8.76 -24.07 -20.89
N ALA A 157 -9.49 -22.95 -20.91
CA ALA A 157 -8.91 -21.63 -20.72
C ALA A 157 -8.24 -21.47 -19.36
N GLU A 158 -8.85 -22.03 -18.29
CA GLU A 158 -8.25 -22.03 -16.95
C GLU A 158 -6.98 -22.87 -16.91
N ILE A 159 -6.96 -24.03 -17.56
CA ILE A 159 -5.79 -24.91 -17.64
C ILE A 159 -4.62 -24.18 -18.32
N ASP A 160 -4.87 -23.62 -19.52
CA ASP A 160 -3.86 -22.92 -20.31
C ASP A 160 -3.28 -21.74 -19.51
N PHE A 161 -4.14 -20.99 -18.81
CA PHE A 161 -3.72 -19.89 -17.96
C PHE A 161 -2.87 -20.34 -16.76
N ILE A 162 -3.27 -21.41 -16.07
CA ILE A 162 -2.48 -21.97 -14.95
C ILE A 162 -1.11 -22.45 -15.45
N GLU A 163 -1.05 -23.14 -16.60
CA GLU A 163 0.18 -23.62 -17.19
C GLU A 163 1.11 -22.47 -17.60
N LYS A 164 0.55 -21.35 -18.15
CA LYS A 164 1.28 -20.11 -18.44
C LYS A 164 1.95 -19.56 -17.16
N ILE A 165 1.21 -19.43 -16.07
CA ILE A 165 1.76 -18.90 -14.81
C ILE A 165 2.82 -19.87 -14.26
N LYS A 166 2.53 -21.15 -14.16
CA LYS A 166 3.48 -22.15 -13.63
C LYS A 166 4.80 -22.15 -14.39
N SER A 167 4.77 -22.11 -15.72
CA SER A 167 5.96 -22.06 -16.56
C SER A 167 6.84 -20.84 -16.29
N ASN A 168 6.26 -19.71 -15.89
CA ASN A 168 7.02 -18.51 -15.52
C ASN A 168 7.55 -18.61 -14.07
N LEU A 169 6.74 -19.08 -13.14
CA LEU A 169 7.18 -19.31 -11.75
C LEU A 169 8.37 -20.29 -11.69
N GLU A 170 8.38 -21.35 -12.52
CA GLU A 170 9.52 -22.30 -12.63
C GLU A 170 10.82 -21.61 -13.11
N LYS A 171 10.72 -20.49 -13.80
CA LYS A 171 11.86 -19.64 -14.19
C LYS A 171 12.23 -18.57 -13.15
N GLY A 172 11.56 -18.58 -11.99
CA GLY A 172 11.74 -17.56 -10.94
C GLY A 172 11.04 -16.25 -11.20
N ILE A 173 10.13 -16.15 -12.21
CA ILE A 173 9.40 -14.95 -12.57
C ILE A 173 8.09 -14.93 -11.78
N PRO A 174 7.88 -13.98 -10.85
CA PRO A 174 6.64 -13.87 -10.06
C PRO A 174 5.45 -13.48 -10.93
N ALA A 175 4.24 -13.88 -10.52
CA ALA A 175 3.03 -13.61 -11.29
C ALA A 175 2.78 -12.11 -11.54
N ARG A 176 3.14 -11.22 -10.60
CA ARG A 176 3.03 -9.76 -10.76
C ARG A 176 3.88 -9.17 -11.89
N ALA A 177 4.92 -9.88 -12.34
CA ALA A 177 5.79 -9.44 -13.43
C ALA A 177 5.24 -9.79 -14.84
N LEU A 178 4.12 -10.50 -14.93
CA LEU A 178 3.54 -10.94 -16.19
C LEU A 178 2.46 -9.98 -16.67
N GLU A 179 2.32 -9.90 -17.99
CA GLU A 179 1.22 -9.19 -18.62
C GLU A 179 -0.01 -10.10 -18.78
N TYR A 180 -1.19 -9.53 -18.51
CA TYR A 180 -2.46 -10.22 -18.55
C TYR A 180 -3.50 -9.43 -19.35
N ASN A 181 -4.29 -10.12 -20.19
CA ASN A 181 -5.50 -9.55 -20.77
C ASN A 181 -6.64 -9.47 -19.72
N GLU A 182 -7.79 -8.88 -20.09
CA GLU A 182 -8.91 -8.67 -19.16
C GLU A 182 -9.44 -9.98 -18.55
N ASP A 183 -9.62 -11.02 -19.36
CA ASP A 183 -10.10 -12.33 -18.92
C ASP A 183 -9.09 -13.01 -17.97
N GLU A 184 -7.81 -12.93 -18.30
CA GLU A 184 -6.72 -13.44 -17.48
C GLU A 184 -6.61 -12.69 -16.14
N GLN A 185 -6.84 -11.37 -16.12
CA GLN A 185 -6.86 -10.56 -14.88
C GLN A 185 -8.01 -10.97 -13.96
N GLU A 186 -9.18 -11.30 -14.52
CA GLU A 186 -10.31 -11.78 -13.74
C GLU A 186 -10.00 -13.17 -13.14
N MET A 187 -9.47 -14.09 -13.94
CA MET A 187 -9.04 -15.41 -13.46
C MET A 187 -7.95 -15.31 -12.38
N LEU A 188 -6.99 -14.39 -12.53
CA LEU A 188 -5.90 -14.20 -11.58
C LEU A 188 -6.41 -13.79 -10.19
N LYS A 189 -7.42 -12.92 -10.13
CA LYS A 189 -8.03 -12.48 -8.86
C LYS A 189 -8.57 -13.66 -8.05
N ASP A 190 -9.16 -14.65 -8.73
CA ASP A 190 -9.73 -15.85 -8.09
C ASP A 190 -8.69 -16.89 -7.67
N MET A 191 -7.44 -16.71 -8.06
CA MET A 191 -6.35 -17.63 -7.72
C MET A 191 -5.69 -17.29 -6.39
N PHE A 192 -5.82 -16.07 -5.90
CA PHE A 192 -5.24 -15.59 -4.64
C PHE A 192 -3.74 -15.89 -4.50
N LEU A 193 -2.98 -15.74 -5.58
CA LEU A 193 -1.56 -16.00 -5.60
C LEU A 193 -0.77 -14.97 -4.77
N LEU A 194 0.22 -15.44 -4.02
CA LEU A 194 1.10 -14.60 -3.23
C LEU A 194 2.04 -13.78 -4.12
N THR A 195 2.54 -14.39 -5.20
CA THR A 195 3.41 -13.73 -6.17
C THR A 195 2.69 -12.75 -7.08
N ALA A 196 1.34 -12.72 -7.08
CA ALA A 196 0.55 -11.73 -7.80
C ALA A 196 0.32 -10.44 -6.98
N LYS A 197 0.61 -10.45 -5.67
CA LYS A 197 0.46 -9.26 -4.83
C LYS A 197 1.43 -8.16 -5.27
N PRO A 198 0.97 -6.90 -5.35
CA PRO A 198 1.85 -5.77 -5.61
C PRO A 198 2.88 -5.62 -4.49
N ILE A 199 4.06 -5.10 -4.84
CA ILE A 199 5.20 -5.00 -3.93
C ILE A 199 5.87 -3.62 -4.03
N ILE A 200 6.35 -3.14 -2.87
CA ILE A 200 7.30 -2.02 -2.76
C ILE A 200 8.56 -2.56 -2.08
N TYR A 201 9.72 -2.20 -2.62
CA TYR A 201 11.00 -2.49 -2.00
C TYR A 201 11.50 -1.29 -1.21
N ILE A 202 11.86 -1.52 0.04
CA ILE A 202 12.57 -0.53 0.87
C ILE A 202 14.04 -0.86 0.84
N ALA A 203 14.82 -0.06 0.12
CA ALA A 203 16.27 -0.13 0.14
C ALA A 203 16.76 0.57 1.42
N ASN A 204 16.97 -0.20 2.50
CA ASN A 204 17.44 0.33 3.76
C ASN A 204 18.94 0.65 3.66
N ILE A 205 19.28 1.94 3.72
CA ILE A 205 20.61 2.51 3.61
C ILE A 205 21.14 3.01 4.96
N SER A 206 22.43 3.30 5.03
CA SER A 206 23.06 3.99 6.19
C SER A 206 22.79 5.50 6.15
N GLU A 207 23.04 6.17 7.29
CA GLU A 207 22.92 7.62 7.40
C GLU A 207 23.85 8.35 6.40
N GLU A 208 25.06 7.85 6.19
CA GLU A 208 26.05 8.44 5.30
C GLU A 208 25.63 8.41 3.82
N GLN A 209 24.75 7.48 3.45
CA GLN A 209 24.28 7.28 2.09
C GLN A 209 23.07 8.16 1.73
N ILE A 210 22.42 8.84 2.69
CA ILE A 210 21.13 9.54 2.50
C ILE A 210 21.20 10.53 1.34
N GLN A 211 22.23 11.38 1.31
CA GLN A 211 22.36 12.45 0.28
C GLN A 211 22.64 11.92 -1.12
N ASN A 212 23.11 10.69 -1.25
CA ASN A 212 23.47 10.08 -2.53
C ASN A 212 22.79 8.74 -2.77
N ALA A 213 21.67 8.50 -2.08
CA ALA A 213 20.98 7.21 -2.00
C ALA A 213 20.72 6.56 -3.37
N ASP A 214 20.28 7.35 -4.34
CA ASP A 214 19.94 6.88 -5.68
C ASP A 214 21.15 6.43 -6.50
N ASN A 215 22.36 6.85 -6.12
CA ASN A 215 23.60 6.51 -6.80
C ASN A 215 24.35 5.35 -6.15
N GLU A 216 23.92 4.91 -4.96
CA GLU A 216 24.49 3.76 -4.27
C GLU A 216 24.33 2.48 -5.08
N GLU A 217 25.39 1.69 -5.21
CA GLU A 217 25.44 0.51 -6.09
C GLU A 217 24.37 -0.54 -5.70
N MET A 218 24.22 -0.82 -4.41
CA MET A 218 23.22 -1.77 -3.92
C MET A 218 21.80 -1.27 -4.19
N VAL A 219 21.55 0.02 -4.10
CA VAL A 219 20.24 0.62 -4.41
C VAL A 219 19.93 0.54 -5.90
N LYS A 220 20.93 0.81 -6.77
CA LYS A 220 20.81 0.65 -8.22
C LYS A 220 20.43 -0.79 -8.60
N GLN A 221 21.10 -1.77 -8.00
CA GLN A 221 20.79 -3.19 -8.23
C GLN A 221 19.35 -3.52 -7.85
N VAL A 222 18.85 -3.03 -6.70
CA VAL A 222 17.46 -3.20 -6.28
C VAL A 222 16.50 -2.54 -7.27
N LYS A 223 16.80 -1.32 -7.74
CA LYS A 223 15.98 -0.61 -8.73
C LYS A 223 15.92 -1.35 -10.07
N GLU A 224 17.06 -1.86 -10.55
CA GLU A 224 17.09 -2.65 -11.77
C GLU A 224 16.27 -3.94 -11.65
N TYR A 225 16.36 -4.61 -10.50
CA TYR A 225 15.53 -5.78 -10.23
C TYR A 225 14.04 -5.43 -10.20
N ALA A 226 13.67 -4.41 -9.44
CA ALA A 226 12.28 -3.98 -9.26
C ALA A 226 11.62 -3.52 -10.58
N SER A 227 12.40 -2.91 -11.49
CA SER A 227 11.89 -2.48 -12.81
C SER A 227 11.34 -3.63 -13.65
N LYS A 228 11.86 -4.85 -13.48
CA LYS A 228 11.39 -6.07 -14.17
C LYS A 228 10.01 -6.54 -13.69
N GLU A 229 9.60 -6.07 -12.51
CA GLU A 229 8.32 -6.39 -11.88
C GLU A 229 7.37 -5.18 -11.85
N ASN A 230 7.73 -4.05 -12.46
CA ASN A 230 7.05 -2.76 -12.35
C ASN A 230 6.83 -2.32 -10.88
N ALA A 231 7.78 -2.65 -10.01
CA ALA A 231 7.74 -2.35 -8.59
C ALA A 231 8.50 -1.05 -8.26
N GLU A 232 8.01 -0.31 -7.27
CA GLU A 232 8.68 0.88 -6.74
C GLU A 232 9.78 0.50 -5.75
N VAL A 233 10.85 1.34 -5.71
CA VAL A 233 11.92 1.24 -4.72
C VAL A 233 12.03 2.55 -3.99
N ILE A 234 12.02 2.49 -2.67
CA ILE A 234 12.17 3.66 -1.80
C ILE A 234 13.47 3.47 -1.00
N PRO A 235 14.54 4.21 -1.33
CA PRO A 235 15.71 4.27 -0.47
C PRO A 235 15.40 5.12 0.76
N LEU A 236 15.66 4.59 1.94
CA LEU A 236 15.52 5.32 3.20
C LEU A 236 16.43 4.70 4.28
N CYS A 237 16.78 5.48 5.28
CA CYS A 237 17.50 5.02 6.45
C CYS A 237 16.50 4.78 7.59
N VAL A 238 16.20 3.50 7.89
CA VAL A 238 15.18 3.17 8.92
C VAL A 238 15.55 3.71 10.31
N LYS A 239 16.83 3.93 10.60
CA LYS A 239 17.28 4.51 11.87
C LYS A 239 16.89 5.98 11.97
N ILE A 240 17.10 6.75 10.90
CA ILE A 240 16.67 8.15 10.82
C ILE A 240 15.14 8.25 10.87
N GLU A 241 14.41 7.35 10.20
CA GLU A 241 12.95 7.34 10.29
C GLU A 241 12.44 7.06 11.71
N GLU A 242 13.14 6.22 12.47
CA GLU A 242 12.82 5.95 13.87
C GLU A 242 13.05 7.19 14.76
N GLU A 243 14.09 7.96 14.51
CA GLU A 243 14.37 9.22 15.19
C GLU A 243 13.32 10.28 14.83
N LEU A 244 13.05 10.49 13.53
CA LEU A 244 12.05 11.44 13.03
C LEU A 244 10.65 11.17 13.59
N SER A 245 10.27 9.90 13.71
CA SER A 245 8.93 9.50 14.23
C SER A 245 8.71 9.83 15.71
N GLY A 246 9.75 10.19 16.44
CA GLY A 246 9.67 10.60 17.85
C GLY A 246 9.73 12.10 18.08
N LEU A 247 9.86 12.91 17.01
CA LEU A 247 9.98 14.36 17.09
C LEU A 247 8.65 15.07 16.92
N GLU A 248 8.53 16.25 17.51
CA GLU A 248 7.46 17.20 17.19
C GLU A 248 7.63 17.74 15.77
N GLU A 249 6.55 18.18 15.12
CA GLU A 249 6.54 18.60 13.71
C GLU A 249 7.60 19.65 13.36
N GLN A 250 7.86 20.61 14.27
CA GLN A 250 8.87 21.65 14.04
C GLN A 250 10.29 21.06 14.01
N ASP A 251 10.62 20.21 15.01
CA ASP A 251 11.93 19.57 15.11
C ASP A 251 12.15 18.57 13.96
N LYS A 252 11.08 17.85 13.56
CA LYS A 252 11.09 16.96 12.39
C LYS A 252 11.45 17.72 11.12
N LYS A 253 10.84 18.89 10.92
CA LYS A 253 11.12 19.74 9.76
C LYS A 253 12.55 20.24 9.74
N GLU A 254 13.06 20.74 10.87
CA GLU A 254 14.44 21.20 11.01
C GLU A 254 15.46 20.08 10.72
N MET A 255 15.19 18.87 11.21
CA MET A 255 16.03 17.70 10.96
C MET A 255 16.01 17.29 9.49
N LEU A 256 14.84 17.28 8.82
CA LEU A 256 14.73 16.99 7.39
C LEU A 256 15.52 18.02 6.55
N GLU A 257 15.39 19.31 6.87
CA GLU A 257 16.17 20.38 6.21
C GLU A 257 17.68 20.19 6.40
N ALA A 258 18.11 19.83 7.61
CA ALA A 258 19.53 19.56 7.89
C ALA A 258 20.07 18.34 7.11
N LEU A 259 19.21 17.34 6.85
CA LEU A 259 19.54 16.17 6.03
C LEU A 259 19.40 16.43 4.53
N GLY A 260 18.91 17.60 4.11
CA GLY A 260 18.65 17.93 2.70
C GLY A 260 17.47 17.15 2.10
N LEU A 261 16.51 16.75 2.91
CA LEU A 261 15.32 16.01 2.52
C LEU A 261 14.09 16.92 2.50
N GLU A 262 13.26 16.80 1.47
CA GLU A 262 11.98 17.52 1.37
C GLU A 262 10.88 16.86 2.22
N GLU A 263 10.91 15.55 2.32
CA GLU A 263 9.96 14.74 3.12
C GLU A 263 10.66 13.49 3.67
N SER A 264 10.08 12.88 4.70
CA SER A 264 10.60 11.63 5.25
C SER A 264 10.43 10.45 4.29
N GLY A 265 11.28 9.44 4.40
CA GLY A 265 11.13 8.20 3.66
C GLY A 265 9.84 7.45 4.04
N LEU A 266 9.42 7.56 5.31
CA LEU A 266 8.15 7.01 5.78
C LEU A 266 6.96 7.69 5.12
N ASP A 267 6.94 9.02 4.99
CA ASP A 267 5.85 9.74 4.31
C ASP A 267 5.77 9.34 2.83
N LYS A 268 6.93 9.19 2.16
CA LYS A 268 7.00 8.64 0.79
C LYS A 268 6.42 7.23 0.71
N LEU A 269 6.79 6.35 1.65
CA LEU A 269 6.28 4.98 1.70
C LEU A 269 4.77 4.96 1.86
N ILE A 270 4.20 5.77 2.76
CA ILE A 270 2.77 5.82 3.00
C ILE A 270 2.02 6.27 1.73
N LYS A 271 2.47 7.35 1.08
CA LYS A 271 1.89 7.86 -0.18
C LYS A 271 1.97 6.81 -1.29
N LYS A 272 3.14 6.21 -1.52
CA LYS A 272 3.35 5.19 -2.55
C LYS A 272 2.57 3.91 -2.26
N SER A 273 2.43 3.54 -1.01
CA SER A 273 1.60 2.41 -0.57
C SER A 273 0.12 2.64 -0.88
N TYR A 274 -0.37 3.86 -0.67
CA TYR A 274 -1.74 4.26 -0.98
C TYR A 274 -2.03 4.15 -2.48
N ASP A 275 -1.10 4.64 -3.30
CA ASP A 275 -1.17 4.54 -4.77
C ASP A 275 -1.09 3.10 -5.27
N LEU A 276 -0.17 2.29 -4.71
CA LEU A 276 0.01 0.88 -5.06
C LEU A 276 -1.27 0.06 -4.85
N LEU A 277 -2.01 0.38 -3.79
CA LEU A 277 -3.29 -0.25 -3.48
C LEU A 277 -4.43 0.24 -4.38
N GLY A 278 -4.15 1.16 -5.32
CA GLY A 278 -5.15 1.76 -6.19
C GLY A 278 -6.16 2.61 -5.41
N LEU A 279 -5.73 3.22 -4.30
CA LEU A 279 -6.56 4.05 -3.45
C LEU A 279 -6.53 5.52 -3.87
N MET A 280 -7.55 6.23 -3.48
CA MET A 280 -7.67 7.68 -3.55
C MET A 280 -8.60 8.19 -2.46
N SER A 281 -8.61 9.50 -2.23
CA SER A 281 -9.47 10.12 -1.22
C SER A 281 -10.44 11.13 -1.85
N PHE A 282 -11.72 11.00 -1.53
CA PHE A 282 -12.62 12.13 -1.60
C PHE A 282 -12.73 12.80 -0.23
N LEU A 283 -13.12 14.05 -0.20
CA LEU A 283 -13.08 14.91 0.98
C LEU A 283 -14.49 15.37 1.36
N THR A 284 -14.75 15.46 2.65
CA THR A 284 -15.91 16.19 3.19
C THR A 284 -15.39 17.30 4.09
N ALA A 285 -15.92 18.50 3.95
CA ALA A 285 -15.49 19.66 4.69
C ALA A 285 -16.67 20.43 5.28
N GLY A 286 -16.61 20.71 6.58
CA GLY A 286 -17.60 21.44 7.33
C GLY A 286 -17.14 21.71 8.77
N GLU A 287 -17.85 22.57 9.50
CA GLU A 287 -17.54 22.91 10.90
C GLU A 287 -17.50 21.68 11.85
N PRO A 288 -18.34 20.64 11.70
CA PRO A 288 -18.24 19.47 12.57
C PRO A 288 -16.97 18.65 12.32
N GLU A 289 -16.64 18.42 11.04
CA GLU A 289 -15.50 17.58 10.67
C GLU A 289 -14.99 17.93 9.26
N VAL A 290 -13.67 17.95 9.12
CA VAL A 290 -12.98 17.83 7.83
C VAL A 290 -12.37 16.44 7.76
N ARG A 291 -12.70 15.70 6.68
CA ARG A 291 -12.30 14.28 6.61
C ARG A 291 -11.95 13.82 5.20
N ALA A 292 -10.89 13.01 5.09
CA ALA A 292 -10.55 12.23 3.92
C ALA A 292 -11.19 10.84 4.00
N TRP A 293 -11.85 10.42 2.92
CA TRP A 293 -12.52 9.14 2.80
C TRP A 293 -11.82 8.28 1.75
N THR A 294 -11.28 7.16 2.18
CA THR A 294 -10.56 6.23 1.31
C THR A 294 -11.51 5.42 0.44
N ILE A 295 -11.30 5.47 -0.87
CA ILE A 295 -11.98 4.65 -1.87
C ILE A 295 -10.97 4.08 -2.89
N LYS A 296 -11.37 3.07 -3.65
CA LYS A 296 -10.60 2.60 -4.81
C LYS A 296 -10.80 3.53 -6.00
N LYS A 297 -9.76 3.75 -6.80
CA LYS A 297 -9.85 4.42 -8.10
C LYS A 297 -10.94 3.73 -8.95
N GLY A 298 -11.78 4.50 -9.64
CA GLY A 298 -12.91 3.98 -10.39
C GLY A 298 -14.21 3.77 -9.60
N THR A 299 -14.25 4.11 -8.31
CA THR A 299 -15.46 4.00 -7.48
C THR A 299 -16.52 5.02 -7.91
N LYS A 300 -17.76 4.56 -8.11
CA LYS A 300 -18.91 5.44 -8.42
C LYS A 300 -19.45 6.15 -7.17
N ALA A 301 -20.07 7.32 -7.37
CA ALA A 301 -20.57 8.19 -6.30
C ALA A 301 -21.46 7.49 -5.25
N PRO A 302 -22.43 6.61 -5.59
CA PRO A 302 -23.22 5.91 -4.57
C PRO A 302 -22.37 5.02 -3.67
N LYS A 303 -21.38 4.32 -4.24
CA LYS A 303 -20.47 3.46 -3.47
C LYS A 303 -19.51 4.27 -2.59
N ALA A 304 -19.09 5.45 -3.05
CA ALA A 304 -18.32 6.39 -2.25
C ALA A 304 -19.18 6.90 -1.07
N ALA A 305 -20.43 7.27 -1.30
CA ALA A 305 -21.38 7.66 -0.26
C ALA A 305 -21.57 6.57 0.81
N GLY A 306 -21.54 5.31 0.41
CA GLY A 306 -21.58 4.14 1.29
C GLY A 306 -20.40 4.03 2.26
N LYS A 307 -19.28 4.69 1.97
CA LYS A 307 -18.15 4.79 2.91
C LYS A 307 -18.47 5.67 4.11
N ILE A 308 -19.38 6.63 3.94
CA ILE A 308 -19.85 7.48 5.05
C ILE A 308 -20.89 6.72 5.85
N HIS A 309 -21.94 6.22 5.19
CA HIS A 309 -22.98 5.41 5.82
C HIS A 309 -23.77 4.61 4.76
N SER A 310 -24.19 3.39 5.09
CA SER A 310 -24.99 2.52 4.21
C SER A 310 -26.31 3.16 3.79
N ASP A 311 -26.92 3.99 4.65
CA ASP A 311 -28.18 4.66 4.32
C ASP A 311 -27.98 5.72 3.25
N ILE A 312 -26.83 6.41 3.23
CA ILE A 312 -26.52 7.39 2.18
C ILE A 312 -26.34 6.70 0.83
N GLU A 313 -25.70 5.51 0.81
CA GLU A 313 -25.62 4.69 -0.41
C GLU A 313 -27.02 4.29 -0.91
N ARG A 314 -27.84 3.76 -0.01
CA ARG A 314 -29.19 3.26 -0.33
C ARG A 314 -30.12 4.37 -0.81
N GLY A 315 -30.10 5.51 -0.11
CA GLY A 315 -30.92 6.67 -0.41
C GLY A 315 -30.32 7.68 -1.38
N PHE A 316 -29.20 7.35 -2.05
CA PHE A 316 -28.45 8.29 -2.90
C PHE A 316 -29.32 8.91 -3.98
N ILE A 317 -29.35 10.24 -4.03
CA ILE A 317 -30.03 11.04 -5.04
C ILE A 317 -29.01 11.63 -6.00
N LYS A 318 -28.06 12.42 -5.49
CA LYS A 318 -26.99 13.11 -6.24
C LYS A 318 -25.86 13.51 -5.31
N ALA A 319 -24.71 13.83 -5.90
CA ALA A 319 -23.59 14.45 -5.22
C ALA A 319 -23.40 15.89 -5.70
N GLU A 320 -23.24 16.84 -4.80
CA GLU A 320 -22.74 18.17 -5.08
C GLU A 320 -21.23 18.13 -4.90
N ILE A 321 -20.48 18.38 -5.97
CA ILE A 321 -19.02 18.18 -6.01
C ILE A 321 -18.33 19.45 -6.50
N VAL A 322 -17.28 19.84 -5.78
CA VAL A 322 -16.32 20.84 -6.24
C VAL A 322 -14.92 20.24 -6.15
N SER A 323 -14.03 20.54 -7.11
CA SER A 323 -12.64 20.14 -6.97
C SER A 323 -11.97 20.87 -5.80
N TYR A 324 -11.03 20.20 -5.13
CA TYR A 324 -10.26 20.83 -4.06
C TYR A 324 -9.64 22.16 -4.52
N ASP A 325 -8.99 22.17 -5.70
CA ASP A 325 -8.30 23.35 -6.22
C ASP A 325 -9.26 24.52 -6.47
N ASP A 326 -10.45 24.25 -7.02
CA ASP A 326 -11.47 25.28 -7.22
C ASP A 326 -11.98 25.83 -5.89
N LEU A 327 -12.20 24.96 -4.90
CA LEU A 327 -12.68 25.38 -3.59
C LEU A 327 -11.66 26.27 -2.86
N ILE A 328 -10.38 25.90 -2.88
CA ILE A 328 -9.32 26.71 -2.26
C ILE A 328 -9.16 28.06 -2.99
N ARG A 329 -9.19 28.06 -4.32
CA ARG A 329 -9.07 29.28 -5.11
C ARG A 329 -10.21 30.27 -4.82
N GLU A 330 -11.43 29.76 -4.66
CA GLU A 330 -12.61 30.61 -4.40
C GLU A 330 -12.80 30.98 -2.93
N GLY A 331 -12.10 30.31 -2.02
CA GLY A 331 -12.09 30.62 -0.59
C GLY A 331 -13.36 30.24 0.17
N SER A 332 -14.42 29.77 -0.50
CA SER A 332 -15.63 29.23 0.14
C SER A 332 -16.48 28.41 -0.82
N MET A 333 -17.28 27.50 -0.27
CA MET A 333 -18.30 26.75 -1.03
C MET A 333 -19.36 27.66 -1.65
N VAL A 334 -19.71 28.79 -1.01
CA VAL A 334 -20.68 29.75 -1.51
C VAL A 334 -20.13 30.41 -2.77
N ALA A 335 -18.92 30.96 -2.72
CA ALA A 335 -18.28 31.60 -3.87
C ALA A 335 -18.08 30.60 -5.03
N ALA A 336 -17.68 29.39 -4.76
CA ALA A 336 -17.56 28.32 -5.77
C ALA A 336 -18.93 28.04 -6.44
N LYS A 337 -20.02 28.04 -5.67
CA LYS A 337 -21.37 27.82 -6.18
C LYS A 337 -21.87 28.98 -7.04
N GLU A 338 -21.62 30.21 -6.64
CA GLU A 338 -21.97 31.43 -7.41
C GLU A 338 -21.26 31.47 -8.77
N LYS A 339 -20.05 30.93 -8.85
CA LYS A 339 -19.28 30.81 -10.10
C LYS A 339 -19.62 29.55 -10.90
N GLY A 340 -20.57 28.71 -10.46
CA GLY A 340 -20.99 27.50 -11.17
C GLY A 340 -19.96 26.38 -11.14
N LEU A 341 -18.99 26.39 -10.21
CA LEU A 341 -17.95 25.39 -10.08
C LEU A 341 -18.42 24.15 -9.30
N VAL A 342 -19.53 24.26 -8.56
CA VAL A 342 -20.16 23.14 -7.87
C VAL A 342 -21.04 22.37 -8.84
N ARG A 343 -20.58 21.18 -9.23
CA ARG A 343 -21.27 20.27 -10.16
C ARG A 343 -22.30 19.43 -9.43
N GLN A 344 -23.35 19.03 -10.11
CA GLN A 344 -24.34 18.07 -9.62
C GLN A 344 -24.15 16.76 -10.39
N GLU A 345 -23.72 15.72 -9.71
CA GLU A 345 -23.36 14.46 -10.31
C GLU A 345 -24.31 13.34 -9.89
N GLY A 346 -24.64 12.46 -10.84
CA GLY A 346 -25.55 11.35 -10.65
C GLY A 346 -24.85 10.05 -10.27
N LYS A 347 -25.63 8.95 -10.34
CA LYS A 347 -25.17 7.60 -9.89
C LYS A 347 -23.99 7.05 -10.67
N GLU A 348 -23.81 7.44 -11.92
CA GLU A 348 -22.76 6.93 -12.82
C GLU A 348 -21.44 7.71 -12.69
N TYR A 349 -21.43 8.80 -11.93
CA TYR A 349 -20.22 9.59 -11.75
C TYR A 349 -19.12 8.76 -11.06
N ILE A 350 -17.96 8.73 -11.70
CA ILE A 350 -16.75 8.12 -11.15
C ILE A 350 -16.00 9.17 -10.36
N MET A 351 -15.86 8.97 -9.06
CA MET A 351 -15.17 9.87 -8.15
C MET A 351 -13.74 10.15 -8.59
N GLN A 352 -13.31 11.39 -8.41
CA GLN A 352 -11.95 11.83 -8.64
C GLN A 352 -11.22 12.08 -7.31
N ASP A 353 -9.90 11.92 -7.32
CA ASP A 353 -9.09 12.22 -6.13
C ASP A 353 -9.16 13.72 -5.82
N GLY A 354 -9.44 14.05 -4.56
CA GLY A 354 -9.62 15.44 -4.11
C GLY A 354 -10.99 16.05 -4.39
N ASP A 355 -11.97 15.29 -4.87
CA ASP A 355 -13.36 15.76 -4.91
C ASP A 355 -13.84 16.14 -3.50
N VAL A 356 -14.26 17.38 -3.30
CA VAL A 356 -14.94 17.82 -2.07
C VAL A 356 -16.44 17.68 -2.27
N VAL A 357 -17.10 16.85 -1.44
CA VAL A 357 -18.43 16.31 -1.76
C VAL A 357 -19.45 16.54 -0.66
N LEU A 358 -20.66 16.88 -1.08
CA LEU A 358 -21.86 16.82 -0.27
C LEU A 358 -22.89 15.88 -0.93
N PHE A 359 -23.09 14.70 -0.36
CA PHE A 359 -24.11 13.77 -0.85
C PHE A 359 -25.50 14.18 -0.42
N LYS A 360 -26.44 14.18 -1.37
CA LYS A 360 -27.87 14.35 -1.14
C LYS A 360 -28.55 12.98 -1.22
N PHE A 361 -29.29 12.68 -0.18
CA PHE A 361 -29.95 11.37 -0.05
C PHE A 361 -31.32 11.51 0.62
N ASN A 362 -32.14 10.49 0.45
CA ASN A 362 -33.44 10.38 1.13
C ASN A 362 -33.58 8.93 1.64
N VAL A 363 -33.87 8.77 2.93
CA VAL A 363 -34.02 7.47 3.61
C VAL A 363 -35.44 7.35 4.14
#